data_e9120141f5b29279b715f42953ea72b4
#
_entry.id   e9120141f5b29279b715f42953ea72b4
#
_cell.length_a   1.000
_cell.length_b   1.000
_cell.length_c   1.000
_cell.angle_alpha   90.00
_cell.angle_beta   90.00
_cell.angle_gamma   90.00
#
_symmetry.space_group_name_H-M   'P 1'
#
loop_
_entity.id
_entity.type
_entity.pdbx_description
1 polymer ?
#
loop_
_entity_poly.entity_id
_entity_poly.type
_entity_poly.pdbx_seq_one_letter_code
_entity_poly.pdbx_strand_id
1 'polypeptide(L)'
;LQLHEESIFVELLENRKKIFLSVENKITVTEEKTGQNKSVPSVKSVSNATDFLQQKDLLKSLNQLIEKAGIIGEENSRLLLFLITISYLNKSPLHGIVQGSSGSGKTHIISRIADLMPQEDVLRFTRITESSLYNWGEFDLFQKIIIIEDLDGLKEDALYALREFISNQVLRSSVTIKDKKGNNKSSHKIVKG
;
A
#
# COMPACT_ATOMS: atom_id res chain seq x y z
N LEU A 1 -18.05 23.57 -4.07
CA LEU A 1 -16.96 23.10 -3.19
C LEU A 1 -17.45 22.00 -2.24
N GLN A 2 -18.57 22.19 -1.54
CA GLN A 2 -19.12 21.25 -0.56
C GLN A 2 -19.49 19.88 -1.15
N LEU A 3 -20.11 19.84 -2.34
CA LEU A 3 -20.48 18.59 -3.04
C LEU A 3 -19.25 17.74 -3.47
N HIS A 4 -18.12 18.37 -3.70
CA HIS A 4 -16.89 17.68 -4.10
C HIS A 4 -16.19 17.04 -2.88
N GLU A 5 -16.27 17.68 -1.71
CA GLU A 5 -15.71 17.12 -0.47
C GLU A 5 -16.51 15.92 0.04
N GLU A 6 -17.85 15.96 -0.06
CA GLU A 6 -18.71 14.81 0.27
C GLU A 6 -18.44 13.61 -0.63
N SER A 7 -18.24 13.83 -1.94
CA SER A 7 -17.91 12.77 -2.89
C SER A 7 -16.57 12.10 -2.55
N ILE A 8 -15.54 12.87 -2.24
CA ILE A 8 -14.23 12.35 -1.84
C ILE A 8 -14.33 11.58 -0.51
N PHE A 9 -15.13 12.06 0.43
CA PHE A 9 -15.30 11.41 1.72
C PHE A 9 -16.03 10.06 1.58
N VAL A 10 -17.05 9.98 0.74
CA VAL A 10 -17.76 8.72 0.43
C VAL A 10 -16.82 7.72 -0.26
N GLU A 11 -16.02 8.16 -1.21
CA GLU A 11 -15.04 7.31 -1.90
C GLU A 11 -13.97 6.76 -0.93
N LEU A 12 -13.47 7.59 -0.03
CA LEU A 12 -12.53 7.16 1.02
C LEU A 12 -13.16 6.14 1.97
N LEU A 13 -14.44 6.29 2.32
CA LEU A 13 -15.15 5.31 3.15
C LEU A 13 -15.35 3.97 2.41
N GLU A 14 -15.71 3.98 1.14
CA GLU A 14 -15.87 2.77 0.33
C GLU A 14 -14.53 2.03 0.17
N ASN A 15 -13.44 2.74 -0.05
CA ASN A 15 -12.11 2.16 -0.15
C ASN A 15 -11.66 1.54 1.19
N ARG A 16 -11.93 2.21 2.32
CA ARG A 16 -11.66 1.65 3.66
C ARG A 16 -12.49 0.39 3.95
N LYS A 17 -13.74 0.32 3.48
CA LYS A 17 -14.55 -0.89 3.54
C LYS A 17 -13.93 -2.04 2.74
N LYS A 18 -13.41 -1.78 1.55
CA LYS A 18 -12.69 -2.79 0.75
C LYS A 18 -11.52 -3.41 1.52
N ILE A 19 -10.70 -2.57 2.15
CA ILE A 19 -9.56 -3.03 2.96
C ILE A 19 -10.05 -3.90 4.11
N PHE A 20 -11.07 -3.45 4.84
CA PHE A 20 -11.63 -4.18 5.96
C PHE A 20 -12.17 -5.55 5.52
N LEU A 21 -12.95 -5.63 4.44
CA LEU A 21 -13.43 -6.87 3.86
C LEU A 21 -12.30 -7.79 3.39
N SER A 22 -11.21 -7.22 2.86
CA SER A 22 -10.03 -8.00 2.49
C SER A 22 -9.36 -8.65 3.70
N VAL A 23 -9.26 -7.94 4.83
CA VAL A 23 -8.73 -8.48 6.08
C VAL A 23 -9.64 -9.59 6.63
N GLU A 24 -10.96 -9.38 6.68
CA GLU A 24 -11.91 -10.39 7.13
C GLU A 24 -11.85 -11.67 6.27
N ASN A 25 -11.82 -11.54 4.95
CA ASN A 25 -11.72 -12.69 4.05
C ASN A 25 -10.44 -13.48 4.29
N LYS A 26 -9.31 -12.81 4.55
CA LYS A 26 -8.05 -13.48 4.88
C LYS A 26 -8.11 -14.24 6.20
N ILE A 27 -8.77 -13.67 7.20
CA ILE A 27 -8.99 -14.34 8.49
C ILE A 27 -9.79 -15.62 8.28
N THR A 28 -10.91 -15.57 7.56
CA THR A 28 -11.76 -16.72 7.28
C THR A 28 -11.00 -17.85 6.57
N VAL A 29 -10.23 -17.50 5.52
CA VAL A 29 -9.41 -18.48 4.78
C VAL A 29 -8.33 -19.11 5.66
N THR A 30 -7.78 -18.36 6.61
CA THR A 30 -6.75 -18.86 7.54
C THR A 30 -7.36 -19.83 8.56
N GLU A 31 -8.56 -19.54 9.06
CA GLU A 31 -9.29 -20.40 9.98
C GLU A 31 -9.71 -21.73 9.34
N GLU A 32 -10.15 -21.73 8.10
CA GLU A 32 -10.47 -22.94 7.33
C GLU A 32 -9.26 -23.85 7.11
N LYS A 33 -8.07 -23.27 6.89
CA LYS A 33 -6.83 -24.05 6.69
C LYS A 33 -6.25 -24.66 7.96
N THR A 34 -6.52 -24.10 9.12
CA THR A 34 -5.96 -24.56 10.40
C THR A 34 -6.81 -25.61 11.11
N GLY A 35 -8.04 -25.88 10.64
CA GLY A 35 -8.88 -26.98 11.15
C GLY A 35 -9.19 -26.90 12.65
N GLN A 36 -8.98 -25.76 13.29
CA GLN A 36 -9.29 -25.56 14.69
C GLN A 36 -10.74 -25.12 14.86
N ASN A 37 -11.65 -26.09 14.96
CA ASN A 37 -12.98 -25.89 15.53
C ASN A 37 -12.89 -25.53 17.01
N LYS A 38 -12.38 -24.37 17.35
CA LYS A 38 -12.74 -23.70 18.59
C LYS A 38 -13.86 -22.77 18.24
N SER A 39 -15.00 -22.94 18.92
CA SER A 39 -16.12 -22.01 18.91
C SER A 39 -15.62 -20.62 19.24
N VAL A 40 -15.15 -19.93 18.20
CA VAL A 40 -14.91 -18.51 18.23
C VAL A 40 -16.28 -17.90 18.49
N PRO A 41 -16.45 -16.99 19.47
CA PRO A 41 -17.70 -16.24 19.57
C PRO A 41 -17.94 -15.71 18.17
N SER A 42 -19.04 -16.15 17.55
CA SER A 42 -19.45 -15.73 16.22
C SER A 42 -19.21 -14.24 16.17
N VAL A 43 -18.28 -13.81 15.33
CA VAL A 43 -18.19 -12.40 14.97
C VAL A 43 -19.56 -12.12 14.41
N LYS A 44 -20.46 -11.63 15.28
CA LYS A 44 -21.74 -11.09 14.86
C LYS A 44 -21.34 -10.19 13.72
N SER A 45 -21.74 -10.55 12.53
CA SER A 45 -21.48 -9.84 11.30
C SER A 45 -21.39 -8.37 11.67
N VAL A 46 -20.17 -7.81 11.61
CA VAL A 46 -20.00 -6.38 11.87
C VAL A 46 -20.82 -5.73 10.80
N SER A 47 -22.08 -5.44 11.16
CA SER A 47 -23.11 -5.01 10.22
C SER A 47 -22.74 -3.69 9.53
N ASN A 48 -21.65 -3.05 10.03
CA ASN A 48 -21.09 -1.86 9.44
C ASN A 48 -19.61 -1.72 9.80
N ALA A 49 -18.74 -1.64 8.79
CA ALA A 49 -17.34 -1.26 8.97
C ALA A 49 -17.20 0.06 9.79
N THR A 50 -18.21 0.90 9.74
CA THR A 50 -18.32 2.13 10.53
C THR A 50 -18.37 1.85 12.02
N ASP A 51 -19.10 0.82 12.47
CA ASP A 51 -19.21 0.47 13.91
C ASP A 51 -17.87 -0.02 14.46
N PHE A 52 -17.11 -0.75 13.64
CA PHE A 52 -15.75 -1.16 14.00
C PHE A 52 -14.82 0.05 14.15
N LEU A 53 -14.90 1.00 13.25
CA LEU A 53 -14.04 2.20 13.27
C LEU A 53 -14.38 3.16 14.42
N GLN A 54 -15.57 3.06 15.00
CA GLN A 54 -16.01 3.88 16.15
C GLN A 54 -15.70 3.25 17.52
N GLN A 55 -15.06 2.09 17.56
CA GLN A 55 -14.72 1.44 18.82
C GLN A 55 -13.72 2.27 19.64
N LYS A 56 -13.92 2.27 20.96
CA LYS A 56 -13.07 3.03 21.89
C LYS A 56 -11.59 2.61 21.82
N ASP A 57 -11.33 1.31 21.67
CA ASP A 57 -9.98 0.73 21.63
C ASP A 57 -9.62 0.25 20.22
N LEU A 58 -9.90 1.07 19.20
CA LEU A 58 -9.76 0.73 17.79
C LEU A 58 -8.38 0.14 17.46
N LEU A 59 -7.28 0.76 17.88
CA LEU A 59 -5.92 0.29 17.56
C LEU A 59 -5.63 -1.09 18.15
N LYS A 60 -6.14 -1.36 19.35
CA LYS A 60 -6.02 -2.68 19.99
C LYS A 60 -6.82 -3.74 19.24
N SER A 61 -8.07 -3.43 18.89
CA SER A 61 -8.92 -4.31 18.10
C SER A 61 -8.34 -4.59 16.73
N LEU A 62 -7.80 -3.58 16.08
CA LEU A 62 -7.12 -3.69 14.79
C LEU A 62 -5.88 -4.59 14.89
N ASN A 63 -5.05 -4.40 15.91
CA ASN A 63 -3.86 -5.23 16.13
C ASN A 63 -4.23 -6.71 16.35
N GLN A 64 -5.31 -6.98 17.08
CA GLN A 64 -5.84 -8.33 17.25
C GLN A 64 -6.36 -8.95 15.93
N LEU A 65 -6.98 -8.15 15.05
CA LEU A 65 -7.38 -8.62 13.73
C LEU A 65 -6.17 -8.98 12.86
N ILE A 66 -5.13 -8.15 12.87
CA ILE A 66 -3.88 -8.39 12.14
C ILE A 66 -3.23 -9.70 12.64
N GLU A 67 -3.26 -9.94 13.94
CA GLU A 67 -2.77 -11.20 14.54
C GLU A 67 -3.56 -12.42 14.06
N LYS A 68 -4.89 -12.34 14.07
CA LYS A 68 -5.78 -13.40 13.56
C LYS A 68 -5.57 -13.69 12.08
N ALA A 69 -5.17 -12.68 11.29
CA ALA A 69 -4.78 -12.84 9.90
C ALA A 69 -3.43 -13.57 9.71
N GLY A 70 -2.80 -14.02 10.81
CA GLY A 70 -1.58 -14.82 10.81
C GLY A 70 -0.28 -14.00 10.90
N ILE A 71 -0.35 -12.73 11.28
CA ILE A 71 0.82 -11.89 11.50
C ILE A 71 1.09 -11.84 13.01
N ILE A 72 1.81 -12.84 13.50
CA ILE A 72 2.06 -13.05 14.93
C ILE A 72 3.34 -12.35 15.35
N GLY A 73 3.34 -11.75 16.55
CA GLY A 73 4.47 -11.01 17.10
C GLY A 73 4.59 -9.59 16.51
N GLU A 74 5.66 -8.89 16.87
CA GLU A 74 6.00 -7.54 16.39
C GLU A 74 4.82 -6.56 16.43
N GLU A 75 4.08 -6.55 17.56
CA GLU A 75 2.80 -5.86 17.70
C GLU A 75 2.83 -4.39 17.26
N ASN A 76 3.89 -3.66 17.66
CA ASN A 76 4.04 -2.26 17.29
C ASN A 76 4.42 -2.09 15.82
N SER A 77 5.35 -2.92 15.35
CA SER A 77 5.83 -2.86 13.96
C SER A 77 4.73 -3.22 12.97
N ARG A 78 3.96 -4.28 13.24
CA ARG A 78 2.86 -4.71 12.36
C ARG A 78 1.74 -3.67 12.31
N LEU A 79 1.38 -3.06 13.46
CA LEU A 79 0.36 -2.01 13.51
C LEU A 79 0.83 -0.76 12.78
N LEU A 80 2.08 -0.32 13.02
CA LEU A 80 2.65 0.84 12.33
C LEU A 80 2.71 0.62 10.81
N LEU A 81 3.21 -0.52 10.36
CA LEU A 81 3.26 -0.85 8.94
C LEU A 81 1.87 -0.91 8.32
N PHE A 82 0.88 -1.45 9.02
CA PHE A 82 -0.50 -1.44 8.56
C PHE A 82 -1.03 -0.01 8.39
N LEU A 83 -0.80 0.87 9.37
CA LEU A 83 -1.23 2.28 9.31
C LEU A 83 -0.53 3.04 8.17
N ILE A 84 0.77 2.81 7.97
CA ILE A 84 1.50 3.35 6.81
C ILE A 84 0.87 2.84 5.52
N THR A 85 0.63 1.54 5.44
CA THR A 85 0.10 0.93 4.22
C THR A 85 -1.28 1.46 3.86
N ILE A 86 -2.23 1.57 4.80
CA ILE A 86 -3.57 2.09 4.50
C ILE A 86 -3.59 3.58 4.18
N SER A 87 -2.51 4.30 4.47
CA SER A 87 -2.42 5.73 4.18
C SER A 87 -2.32 6.05 2.68
N TYR A 88 -2.10 5.04 1.82
CA TYR A 88 -1.99 5.21 0.35
C TYR A 88 -3.23 5.88 -0.28
N LEU A 89 -4.37 5.86 0.41
CA LEU A 89 -5.61 6.52 0.01
C LEU A 89 -5.68 8.00 0.41
N ASN A 90 -4.72 8.49 1.18
CA ASN A 90 -4.68 9.87 1.61
C ASN A 90 -4.03 10.77 0.56
N LYS A 91 -4.36 12.06 0.59
CA LYS A 91 -3.69 13.08 -0.26
C LYS A 91 -2.19 13.19 0.01
N SER A 92 -1.74 12.85 1.22
CA SER A 92 -0.33 12.82 1.62
C SER A 92 -0.09 11.47 2.30
N PRO A 93 0.21 10.42 1.52
CA PRO A 93 0.46 9.09 2.07
C PRO A 93 1.73 9.07 2.90
N LEU A 94 1.76 8.17 3.88
CA LEU A 94 2.95 7.92 4.67
C LEU A 94 3.86 6.95 3.92
N HIS A 95 5.16 7.14 4.09
CA HIS A 95 6.19 6.27 3.54
C HIS A 95 7.05 5.70 4.66
N GLY A 96 7.56 4.49 4.50
CA GLY A 96 8.36 3.82 5.50
C GLY A 96 9.56 3.10 4.90
N ILE A 97 10.67 3.11 5.63
CA ILE A 97 11.85 2.29 5.34
C ILE A 97 12.02 1.32 6.50
N VAL A 98 12.06 0.03 6.20
CA VAL A 98 12.27 -1.01 7.19
C VAL A 98 13.72 -1.48 7.11
N GLN A 99 14.48 -1.21 8.17
CA GLN A 99 15.89 -1.57 8.29
C GLN A 99 16.10 -2.64 9.37
N GLY A 100 17.12 -3.43 9.23
CA GLY A 100 17.52 -4.45 10.20
C GLY A 100 18.45 -5.49 9.57
N SER A 101 19.00 -6.38 10.39
CA SER A 101 19.90 -7.44 9.95
C SER A 101 19.26 -8.39 8.95
N SER A 102 20.07 -9.06 8.14
CA SER A 102 19.59 -10.13 7.26
C SER A 102 18.92 -11.23 8.10
N GLY A 103 17.81 -11.79 7.59
CA GLY A 103 17.07 -12.85 8.30
C GLY A 103 16.17 -12.36 9.45
N SER A 104 16.07 -11.05 9.73
CA SER A 104 15.24 -10.52 10.82
C SER A 104 13.72 -10.49 10.52
N GLY A 105 13.27 -11.06 9.42
CA GLY A 105 11.83 -11.13 9.08
C GLY A 105 11.24 -9.90 8.42
N LYS A 106 12.04 -8.89 8.04
CA LYS A 106 11.55 -7.64 7.39
C LYS A 106 10.65 -7.88 6.20
N THR A 107 11.15 -8.64 5.22
CA THR A 107 10.39 -8.95 4.01
C THR A 107 9.12 -9.73 4.34
N HIS A 108 9.18 -10.62 5.33
CA HIS A 108 8.03 -11.41 5.74
C HIS A 108 6.91 -10.51 6.28
N ILE A 109 7.20 -9.63 7.24
CA ILE A 109 6.17 -8.76 7.84
C ILE A 109 5.58 -7.79 6.80
N ILE A 110 6.42 -7.18 5.94
CA ILE A 110 5.97 -6.28 4.89
C ILE A 110 5.04 -7.02 3.91
N SER A 111 5.45 -8.20 3.44
CA SER A 111 4.65 -9.02 2.52
C SER A 111 3.32 -9.41 3.13
N ARG A 112 3.31 -9.82 4.41
CA ARG A 112 2.07 -10.23 5.10
C ARG A 112 1.12 -9.06 5.31
N ILE A 113 1.62 -7.88 5.65
CA ILE A 113 0.79 -6.66 5.75
C ILE A 113 0.22 -6.30 4.36
N ALA A 114 1.03 -6.35 3.32
CA ALA A 114 0.57 -6.08 1.95
C ALA A 114 -0.47 -7.10 1.46
N ASP A 115 -0.41 -8.35 1.93
CA ASP A 115 -1.40 -9.36 1.62
C ASP A 115 -2.79 -9.05 2.20
N LEU A 116 -2.90 -8.16 3.18
CA LEU A 116 -4.18 -7.70 3.72
C LEU A 116 -4.84 -6.66 2.83
N MET A 117 -4.10 -6.06 1.89
CA MET A 117 -4.61 -5.02 1.00
C MET A 117 -5.23 -5.60 -0.27
N PRO A 118 -6.10 -4.85 -0.98
CA PRO A 118 -6.56 -5.22 -2.31
C PRO A 118 -5.36 -5.46 -3.22
N GLN A 119 -5.29 -6.65 -3.84
CA GLN A 119 -4.09 -7.04 -4.59
C GLN A 119 -3.88 -6.22 -5.86
N GLU A 120 -4.94 -5.66 -6.41
CA GLU A 120 -4.92 -4.71 -7.53
C GLU A 120 -4.23 -3.38 -7.19
N ASP A 121 -4.11 -3.05 -5.90
CA ASP A 121 -3.47 -1.82 -5.43
C ASP A 121 -2.02 -2.04 -4.97
N VAL A 122 -1.54 -3.28 -4.96
CA VAL A 122 -0.20 -3.62 -4.47
C VAL A 122 0.76 -3.91 -5.63
N LEU A 123 1.79 -3.11 -5.74
CA LEU A 123 2.90 -3.28 -6.68
C LEU A 123 4.16 -3.70 -5.92
N ARG A 124 4.74 -4.85 -6.28
CA ARG A 124 5.93 -5.40 -5.63
C ARG A 124 7.09 -5.48 -6.61
N PHE A 125 8.20 -4.92 -6.20
CA PHE A 125 9.44 -4.92 -6.99
C PHE A 125 10.60 -5.37 -6.12
N THR A 126 11.40 -6.29 -6.63
CA THR A 126 12.69 -6.59 -6.02
C THR A 126 13.62 -5.39 -6.17
N ARG A 127 13.63 -4.77 -7.34
CA ARG A 127 14.45 -3.60 -7.66
C ARG A 127 13.74 -2.73 -8.69
N ILE A 128 14.00 -1.43 -8.63
CA ILE A 128 13.55 -0.46 -9.63
C ILE A 128 14.73 0.28 -10.23
N THR A 129 14.53 0.85 -11.40
CA THR A 129 15.51 1.75 -12.06
C THR A 129 14.89 3.12 -12.26
N GLU A 130 15.73 4.14 -12.41
CA GLU A 130 15.24 5.49 -12.75
C GLU A 130 14.33 5.46 -13.98
N SER A 131 14.79 4.85 -15.07
CA SER A 131 14.01 4.75 -16.30
C SER A 131 12.66 4.05 -16.10
N SER A 132 12.55 3.07 -15.19
CA SER A 132 11.28 2.40 -14.94
C SER A 132 10.28 3.34 -14.29
N LEU A 133 10.69 4.18 -13.35
CA LEU A 133 9.83 5.16 -12.69
C LEU A 133 9.21 6.17 -13.66
N TYR A 134 9.95 6.60 -14.68
CA TYR A 134 9.45 7.54 -15.68
C TYR A 134 8.68 6.89 -16.84
N ASN A 135 8.63 5.57 -16.92
CA ASN A 135 7.95 4.85 -18.02
C ASN A 135 6.57 4.31 -17.67
N TRP A 136 6.07 4.56 -16.46
CA TRP A 136 4.70 4.26 -16.09
C TRP A 136 3.71 5.19 -16.81
N GLY A 137 2.47 4.75 -16.98
CA GLY A 137 1.38 5.61 -17.39
C GLY A 137 1.08 6.69 -16.35
N GLU A 138 0.40 7.74 -16.76
CA GLU A 138 0.18 8.93 -15.92
C GLU A 138 -0.43 8.61 -14.55
N PHE A 139 -1.31 7.63 -14.46
CA PHE A 139 -2.04 7.26 -13.24
C PHE A 139 -1.77 5.83 -12.75
N ASP A 140 -0.81 5.12 -13.34
CA ASP A 140 -0.55 3.72 -12.99
C ASP A 140 -0.07 3.54 -11.54
N LEU A 141 0.57 4.58 -10.99
CA LEU A 141 1.06 4.59 -9.60
C LEU A 141 0.13 5.37 -8.65
N PHE A 142 -0.95 5.96 -9.18
CA PHE A 142 -1.88 6.73 -8.37
C PHE A 142 -2.67 5.82 -7.43
N GLN A 143 -2.65 6.15 -6.14
CA GLN A 143 -3.26 5.33 -5.09
C GLN A 143 -2.80 3.86 -5.12
N LYS A 144 -1.51 3.62 -5.34
CA LYS A 144 -0.89 2.30 -5.28
C LYS A 144 0.07 2.18 -4.11
N ILE A 145 0.13 0.99 -3.56
CA ILE A 145 1.12 0.59 -2.54
C ILE A 145 2.32 0.03 -3.28
N ILE A 146 3.43 0.73 -3.22
CA ILE A 146 4.67 0.32 -3.89
C ILE A 146 5.62 -0.25 -2.85
N ILE A 147 6.01 -1.51 -3.01
CA ILE A 147 6.96 -2.22 -2.16
C ILE A 147 8.22 -2.47 -2.95
N ILE A 148 9.35 -2.02 -2.43
CA ILE A 148 10.68 -2.22 -3.01
C ILE A 148 11.51 -3.00 -1.98
N GLU A 149 11.93 -4.23 -2.34
CA GLU A 149 12.60 -5.13 -1.39
C GLU A 149 14.07 -4.80 -1.19
N ASP A 150 14.78 -4.41 -2.27
CA ASP A 150 16.21 -4.09 -2.25
C ASP A 150 16.43 -2.62 -2.56
N LEU A 151 16.50 -1.82 -1.50
CA LEU A 151 16.79 -0.40 -1.62
C LEU A 151 18.30 -0.12 -1.75
N ASP A 152 19.14 -0.94 -1.11
CA ASP A 152 20.59 -0.76 -1.10
C ASP A 152 21.23 -0.99 -2.49
N GLY A 153 20.55 -1.78 -3.33
CA GLY A 153 20.97 -2.03 -4.70
C GLY A 153 20.56 -0.96 -5.71
N LEU A 154 19.88 0.12 -5.28
CA LEU A 154 19.46 1.20 -6.19
C LEU A 154 20.62 2.15 -6.50
N LYS A 155 20.71 2.56 -7.77
CA LYS A 155 21.62 3.64 -8.18
C LYS A 155 21.13 4.98 -7.64
N GLU A 156 22.04 5.93 -7.47
CA GLU A 156 21.73 7.29 -6.96
C GLU A 156 20.63 7.99 -7.76
N ASP A 157 20.64 7.86 -9.07
CA ASP A 157 19.61 8.47 -9.95
C ASP A 157 18.21 7.89 -9.65
N ALA A 158 18.11 6.58 -9.41
CA ALA A 158 16.86 5.94 -9.04
C ALA A 158 16.37 6.36 -7.65
N LEU A 159 17.31 6.52 -6.70
CA LEU A 159 16.99 7.03 -5.36
C LEU A 159 16.54 8.49 -5.41
N TYR A 160 17.16 9.31 -6.26
CA TYR A 160 16.76 10.69 -6.46
C TYR A 160 15.34 10.76 -7.03
N ALA A 161 15.04 10.03 -8.11
CA ALA A 161 13.71 9.98 -8.71
C ALA A 161 12.65 9.49 -7.71
N LEU A 162 13.00 8.49 -6.87
CA LEU A 162 12.10 8.00 -5.83
C LEU A 162 11.81 9.06 -4.76
N ARG A 163 12.84 9.81 -4.31
CA ARG A 163 12.65 10.90 -3.35
C ARG A 163 11.77 12.01 -3.91
N GLU A 164 11.98 12.40 -5.18
CA GLU A 164 11.14 13.37 -5.88
C GLU A 164 9.68 12.87 -5.94
N PHE A 165 9.49 11.59 -6.26
CA PHE A 165 8.15 11.01 -6.33
C PHE A 165 7.46 11.01 -4.96
N ILE A 166 8.16 10.61 -3.90
CA ILE A 166 7.65 10.65 -2.53
C ILE A 166 7.28 12.07 -2.10
N SER A 167 8.13 13.06 -2.44
CA SER A 167 7.93 14.44 -1.97
C SER A 167 6.85 15.19 -2.74
N ASN A 168 6.77 14.97 -4.06
CA ASN A 168 5.93 15.75 -4.95
C ASN A 168 4.71 14.98 -5.47
N GLN A 169 4.67 13.65 -5.27
CA GLN A 169 3.64 12.75 -5.80
C GLN A 169 3.50 12.83 -7.33
N VAL A 170 4.53 13.33 -7.99
CA VAL A 170 4.56 13.47 -9.44
C VAL A 170 5.99 13.45 -9.95
N LEU A 171 6.23 12.67 -10.99
CA LEU A 171 7.46 12.73 -11.78
C LEU A 171 7.16 13.35 -13.14
N ARG A 172 8.04 14.22 -13.59
CA ARG A 172 7.98 14.82 -14.93
C ARG A 172 9.30 14.63 -15.62
N SER A 173 9.26 14.11 -16.84
CA SER A 173 10.45 14.01 -17.67
C SER A 173 10.19 14.57 -19.08
N SER A 174 11.23 15.13 -19.67
CA SER A 174 11.23 15.54 -21.05
C SER A 174 12.41 14.88 -21.76
N VAL A 175 12.11 14.06 -22.75
CA VAL A 175 13.12 13.33 -23.52
C VAL A 175 13.00 13.72 -24.99
N THR A 176 14.15 13.87 -25.65
CA THR A 176 14.19 14.10 -27.09
C THR A 176 14.27 12.74 -27.79
N ILE A 177 13.29 12.46 -28.63
CA ILE A 177 13.22 11.27 -29.47
C ILE A 177 13.38 11.67 -30.93
N LYS A 178 13.98 10.81 -31.74
CA LYS A 178 14.03 11.01 -33.21
C LYS A 178 12.78 10.40 -33.81
N ASP A 179 12.10 11.15 -34.66
CA ASP A 179 11.00 10.64 -35.46
C ASP A 179 11.50 9.70 -36.58
N LYS A 180 10.59 9.07 -37.30
CA LYS A 180 10.91 8.17 -38.43
C LYS A 180 11.68 8.87 -39.56
N LYS A 181 11.69 10.21 -39.59
CA LYS A 181 12.39 11.03 -40.60
C LYS A 181 13.72 11.57 -40.06
N GLY A 182 14.11 11.20 -38.82
CA GLY A 182 15.37 11.65 -38.20
C GLY A 182 15.28 13.01 -37.52
N ASN A 183 14.12 13.68 -37.48
CA ASN A 183 13.97 14.97 -36.80
C ASN A 183 13.80 14.77 -35.29
N ASN A 184 14.37 15.70 -34.53
CA ASN A 184 14.24 15.71 -33.07
C ASN A 184 12.82 16.15 -32.67
N LYS A 185 12.15 15.34 -31.80
CA LYS A 185 10.86 15.65 -31.20
C LYS A 185 10.97 15.50 -29.70
N SER A 186 10.53 16.51 -28.96
CA SER A 186 10.44 16.40 -27.50
C SER A 186 9.19 15.61 -27.12
N SER A 187 9.36 14.66 -26.22
CA SER A 187 8.29 13.88 -25.58
C SER A 187 8.28 14.19 -24.10
N HIS A 188 7.13 14.57 -23.59
CA HIS A 188 6.93 14.84 -22.16
C HIS A 188 6.17 13.68 -21.55
N LYS A 189 6.63 13.23 -20.39
CA LYS A 189 5.97 12.20 -19.60
C LYS A 189 5.67 12.74 -18.22
N ILE A 190 4.52 12.38 -17.70
CA ILE A 190 4.07 12.70 -16.35
C ILE A 190 3.60 11.39 -15.71
N VAL A 191 4.06 11.10 -14.51
CA VAL A 191 3.62 9.98 -13.69
C VAL A 191 3.14 10.54 -12.37
N LYS A 192 1.92 10.22 -11.97
CA LYS A 192 1.28 10.66 -10.71
C LYS A 192 1.20 9.52 -9.72
N GLY A 193 1.37 9.84 -8.40
CA GLY A 193 1.30 8.90 -7.28
C GLY A 193 0.31 9.34 -6.22
#